data_2987af67cabce3879f04ca9ea14e6014
#
_entry.id   2987af67cabce3879f04ca9ea14e6014
#
_cell.length_a   1.000
_cell.length_b   1.000
_cell.length_c   1.000
_cell.angle_alpha   90.00
_cell.angle_beta   90.00
_cell.angle_gamma   90.00
#
_symmetry.space_group_name_H-M   'P 1'
#
loop_
_entity.id
_entity.type
_entity.pdbx_description
1 polymer ?
#
loop_
_entity_poly.entity_id
_entity_poly.type
_entity_poly.pdbx_seq_one_letter_code
_entity_poly.pdbx_strand_id
1 'polypeptide(L)'
;MNESVPGGIPEKSGSIFDIRWDETNEAKNTANYRGISILAILALFFGFLSLTIFLSWGWFFVPVLAIVLSLLALHSIKKSEGSLFGGSLVYLGLFVAVFSVVTYVAVWETYKYYIIREAIPYAKSYVEFVTNEYDLIAIQQRGRPYWARSNPPYTALWEKAAASEMGMGRESITTEANDPCRRTLMALKDKASISFYKVGYYYRDNDNSDVVSLRLAVTYPGDEGKETFFVDLVLQRVIREEDVTAEKIKKKYAGWQINSLTGPVLPAEFDGKEKT
;
A
#
# COMPACT_ATOMS: atom_id res chain seq x y z
N MET A 1 -61.80 61.41 -72.03
CA MET A 1 -60.36 61.57 -72.16
C MET A 1 -59.87 62.08 -70.83
N ASN A 2 -59.40 61.24 -70.02
CA ASN A 2 -58.82 61.66 -68.77
C ASN A 2 -57.58 60.76 -68.53
N GLU A 3 -56.46 61.37 -68.61
CA GLU A 3 -55.17 60.80 -68.31
C GLU A 3 -54.97 60.84 -66.82
N SER A 4 -54.77 59.66 -66.31
CA SER A 4 -54.34 59.47 -64.93
C SER A 4 -52.82 59.36 -64.89
N VAL A 5 -52.12 60.18 -64.08
CA VAL A 5 -50.73 60.12 -63.81
C VAL A 5 -50.48 59.17 -62.64
N PRO A 6 -49.62 58.23 -62.81
CA PRO A 6 -49.23 57.33 -61.72
C PRO A 6 -47.88 57.78 -61.15
N GLY A 7 -47.65 57.44 -59.89
CA GLY A 7 -46.31 57.29 -59.42
C GLY A 7 -45.88 58.09 -58.22
N GLY A 8 -46.41 57.71 -57.07
CA GLY A 8 -45.69 57.95 -55.78
C GLY A 8 -44.69 56.86 -55.51
N ILE A 9 -43.43 57.17 -55.54
CA ILE A 9 -42.31 56.31 -55.08
C ILE A 9 -42.38 56.29 -53.56
N PRO A 10 -42.47 55.16 -52.90
CA PRO A 10 -42.37 55.11 -51.48
C PRO A 10 -40.89 55.34 -51.05
N GLU A 11 -40.65 56.45 -50.44
CA GLU A 11 -39.40 56.79 -49.79
C GLU A 11 -39.19 55.92 -48.59
N LYS A 12 -38.50 54.78 -48.77
CA LYS A 12 -37.97 53.94 -47.69
C LYS A 12 -36.72 54.66 -47.12
N SER A 13 -36.93 55.68 -46.31
CA SER A 13 -35.94 56.15 -45.39
C SER A 13 -35.76 55.14 -44.25
N GLY A 14 -35.16 54.03 -44.58
CA GLY A 14 -34.68 53.07 -43.57
C GLY A 14 -33.37 53.59 -43.02
N SER A 15 -33.42 54.30 -41.90
CA SER A 15 -32.22 54.64 -41.13
C SER A 15 -31.46 53.33 -40.83
N ILE A 16 -30.22 53.27 -41.36
CA ILE A 16 -29.27 52.13 -41.11
C ILE A 16 -28.97 51.94 -39.63
N PHE A 17 -29.41 52.85 -38.79
CA PHE A 17 -29.21 52.84 -37.33
C PHE A 17 -30.43 52.39 -36.52
N ASP A 18 -31.54 52.02 -37.14
CA ASP A 18 -32.69 51.48 -36.43
C ASP A 18 -32.49 49.96 -36.21
N ILE A 19 -31.39 49.63 -35.56
CA ILE A 19 -31.17 48.29 -34.97
C ILE A 19 -32.16 48.21 -33.80
N ARG A 20 -33.36 47.80 -34.10
CA ARG A 20 -34.33 47.42 -33.07
C ARG A 20 -33.76 46.22 -32.34
N TRP A 21 -33.12 46.49 -31.21
CA TRP A 21 -32.72 45.45 -30.28
C TRP A 21 -33.96 44.72 -29.85
N ASP A 22 -34.08 43.49 -30.33
CA ASP A 22 -35.25 42.68 -30.06
C ASP A 22 -35.10 42.12 -28.64
N GLU A 23 -35.47 42.94 -27.64
CA GLU A 23 -35.38 42.64 -26.19
C GLU A 23 -36.02 41.27 -25.87
N THR A 24 -36.99 40.82 -26.68
CA THR A 24 -37.65 39.52 -26.52
C THR A 24 -36.72 38.36 -26.91
N ASN A 25 -35.85 38.54 -27.90
CA ASN A 25 -34.87 37.52 -28.29
C ASN A 25 -33.67 37.47 -27.35
N GLU A 26 -33.21 38.59 -26.82
CA GLU A 26 -32.19 38.67 -25.82
C GLU A 26 -32.65 38.05 -24.48
N ALA A 27 -33.89 38.35 -24.05
CA ALA A 27 -34.46 37.74 -22.84
C ALA A 27 -34.62 36.24 -22.98
N LYS A 28 -34.98 35.73 -24.17
CA LYS A 28 -35.03 34.25 -24.43
C LYS A 28 -33.65 33.63 -24.48
N ASN A 29 -32.64 34.29 -25.04
CA ASN A 29 -31.27 33.80 -25.09
C ASN A 29 -30.58 33.83 -23.72
N THR A 30 -30.84 34.83 -22.91
CA THR A 30 -30.34 34.89 -21.53
C THR A 30 -31.05 33.89 -20.62
N ALA A 31 -32.35 33.62 -20.83
CA ALA A 31 -33.07 32.58 -20.07
C ALA A 31 -32.56 31.17 -20.35
N ASN A 32 -31.91 30.93 -21.50
CA ASN A 32 -31.31 29.62 -21.83
C ASN A 32 -29.82 29.51 -21.46
N TYR A 33 -29.20 30.57 -20.93
CA TYR A 33 -27.82 30.54 -20.50
C TYR A 33 -27.71 29.83 -19.15
N ARG A 34 -27.32 28.56 -19.20
CA ARG A 34 -27.02 27.78 -18.02
C ARG A 34 -25.54 27.96 -17.68
N GLY A 35 -25.25 28.55 -16.52
CA GLY A 35 -23.89 28.70 -16.03
C GLY A 35 -23.26 27.34 -15.62
N ILE A 36 -21.98 27.16 -15.90
CA ILE A 36 -21.25 26.00 -15.38
C ILE A 36 -20.92 26.27 -13.92
N SER A 37 -21.22 25.31 -13.04
CA SER A 37 -20.87 25.39 -11.62
C SER A 37 -19.35 25.35 -11.43
N ILE A 38 -18.79 26.35 -10.76
CA ILE A 38 -17.37 26.38 -10.40
C ILE A 38 -17.00 25.17 -9.54
N LEU A 39 -17.91 24.76 -8.63
CA LEU A 39 -17.72 23.55 -7.81
C LEU A 39 -17.63 22.28 -8.67
N ALA A 40 -18.34 22.22 -9.80
CA ALA A 40 -18.24 21.09 -10.72
C ALA A 40 -16.87 20.99 -11.39
N ILE A 41 -16.29 22.15 -11.75
CA ILE A 41 -14.94 22.19 -12.32
C ILE A 41 -13.90 21.78 -11.27
N LEU A 42 -14.02 22.30 -10.04
CA LEU A 42 -13.14 21.93 -8.94
C LEU A 42 -13.26 20.46 -8.60
N ALA A 43 -14.46 19.89 -8.53
CA ALA A 43 -14.69 18.48 -8.30
C ALA A 43 -14.01 17.61 -9.37
N LEU A 44 -14.09 17.99 -10.63
CA LEU A 44 -13.42 17.29 -11.73
C LEU A 44 -11.90 17.39 -11.59
N PHE A 45 -11.37 18.58 -11.34
CA PHE A 45 -9.94 18.82 -11.18
C PHE A 45 -9.35 17.98 -10.03
N PHE A 46 -9.95 18.06 -8.84
CA PHE A 46 -9.51 17.25 -7.71
C PHE A 46 -9.77 15.74 -7.91
N GLY A 47 -10.79 15.39 -8.68
CA GLY A 47 -11.03 14.02 -9.11
C GLY A 47 -9.84 13.45 -9.89
N PHE A 48 -9.33 14.15 -10.89
CA PHE A 48 -8.12 13.75 -11.60
C PHE A 48 -6.86 13.83 -10.74
N LEU A 49 -6.75 14.87 -9.90
CA LEU A 49 -5.64 14.99 -8.97
C LEU A 49 -5.60 13.83 -7.95
N SER A 50 -6.73 13.16 -7.69
CA SER A 50 -6.77 11.99 -6.79
C SER A 50 -5.89 10.82 -7.26
N LEU A 51 -5.51 10.77 -8.55
CA LEU A 51 -4.56 9.79 -9.06
C LEU A 51 -3.16 9.93 -8.44
N THR A 52 -2.84 11.09 -7.85
CA THR A 52 -1.56 11.28 -7.14
C THR A 52 -1.41 10.43 -5.89
N ILE A 53 -2.48 9.79 -5.38
CA ILE A 53 -2.43 8.84 -4.26
C ILE A 53 -1.42 7.70 -4.52
N PHE A 54 -1.20 7.32 -5.79
CA PHE A 54 -0.25 6.28 -6.17
C PHE A 54 1.23 6.70 -6.02
N LEU A 55 1.51 8.01 -5.87
CA LEU A 55 2.88 8.49 -5.68
C LEU A 55 3.33 8.36 -4.23
N SER A 56 2.45 8.66 -3.27
CA SER A 56 2.77 8.59 -1.84
C SER A 56 1.49 8.54 -1.00
N TRP A 57 1.55 7.84 0.11
CA TRP A 57 0.49 7.78 1.12
C TRP A 57 0.05 9.16 1.61
N GLY A 58 0.97 10.12 1.69
CA GLY A 58 0.67 11.50 2.11
C GLY A 58 -0.39 12.20 1.26
N TRP A 59 -0.66 11.75 0.03
CA TRP A 59 -1.67 12.31 -0.86
C TRP A 59 -3.09 11.76 -0.66
N PHE A 60 -3.30 10.92 0.35
CA PHE A 60 -4.61 10.32 0.63
C PHE A 60 -5.72 11.35 0.89
N PHE A 61 -5.39 12.53 1.39
CA PHE A 61 -6.37 13.61 1.61
C PHE A 61 -6.98 14.16 0.32
N VAL A 62 -6.29 14.05 -0.84
CA VAL A 62 -6.76 14.60 -2.12
C VAL A 62 -8.03 13.92 -2.62
N PRO A 63 -8.13 12.59 -2.72
CA PRO A 63 -9.38 11.93 -3.10
C PRO A 63 -10.50 12.16 -2.10
N VAL A 64 -10.21 12.27 -0.81
CA VAL A 64 -11.23 12.61 0.21
C VAL A 64 -11.80 13.99 -0.07
N LEU A 65 -10.94 14.99 -0.33
CA LEU A 65 -11.35 16.33 -0.68
C LEU A 65 -12.16 16.34 -1.99
N ALA A 66 -11.74 15.58 -3.00
CA ALA A 66 -12.47 15.46 -4.28
C ALA A 66 -13.89 14.89 -4.07
N ILE A 67 -14.06 13.88 -3.22
CA ILE A 67 -15.37 13.32 -2.88
C ILE A 67 -16.25 14.37 -2.21
N VAL A 68 -15.73 15.08 -1.20
CA VAL A 68 -16.47 16.14 -0.48
C VAL A 68 -16.90 17.25 -1.44
N LEU A 69 -15.98 17.74 -2.28
CA LEU A 69 -16.29 18.78 -3.28
C LEU A 69 -17.34 18.30 -4.29
N SER A 70 -17.27 17.05 -4.71
CA SER A 70 -18.26 16.45 -5.62
C SER A 70 -19.66 16.41 -4.99
N LEU A 71 -19.76 16.02 -3.72
CA LEU A 71 -21.05 16.00 -3.01
C LEU A 71 -21.63 17.40 -2.82
N LEU A 72 -20.78 18.39 -2.47
CA LEU A 72 -21.19 19.79 -2.37
C LEU A 72 -21.63 20.35 -3.72
N ALA A 73 -20.93 20.02 -4.80
CA ALA A 73 -21.28 20.43 -6.15
C ALA A 73 -22.63 19.85 -6.58
N LEU A 74 -22.89 18.56 -6.32
CA LEU A 74 -24.18 17.92 -6.59
C LEU A 74 -25.32 18.56 -5.80
N HIS A 75 -25.08 18.86 -4.52
CA HIS A 75 -26.07 19.56 -3.69
C HIS A 75 -26.39 20.95 -4.25
N SER A 76 -25.36 21.73 -4.62
CA SER A 76 -25.50 23.07 -5.19
C SER A 76 -26.27 23.04 -6.52
N ILE A 77 -25.95 22.09 -7.42
CA ILE A 77 -26.60 21.93 -8.71
C ILE A 77 -28.09 21.57 -8.53
N LYS A 78 -28.41 20.66 -7.59
CA LYS A 78 -29.79 20.30 -7.26
C LYS A 78 -30.59 21.49 -6.72
N LYS A 79 -29.99 22.32 -5.89
CA LYS A 79 -30.63 23.49 -5.29
C LYS A 79 -30.85 24.64 -6.31
N SER A 80 -30.13 24.66 -7.42
CA SER A 80 -30.17 25.74 -8.41
C SER A 80 -31.36 25.63 -9.40
N GLU A 81 -32.28 24.65 -9.21
CA GLU A 81 -33.49 24.46 -10.04
C GLU A 81 -33.21 24.47 -11.55
N GLY A 82 -32.05 24.00 -11.97
CA GLY A 82 -31.65 23.86 -13.37
C GLY A 82 -30.91 25.07 -13.97
N SER A 83 -30.63 26.12 -13.20
CA SER A 83 -29.84 27.27 -13.65
C SER A 83 -28.34 26.94 -13.78
N LEU A 84 -27.86 25.90 -13.07
CA LEU A 84 -26.47 25.44 -13.12
C LEU A 84 -26.35 24.12 -13.89
N PHE A 85 -25.36 24.08 -14.79
CA PHE A 85 -24.99 22.88 -15.55
C PHE A 85 -23.65 22.31 -15.03
N GLY A 86 -23.39 21.03 -15.24
CA GLY A 86 -22.10 20.39 -14.88
C GLY A 86 -22.23 19.11 -14.07
N GLY A 87 -23.45 18.57 -13.93
CA GLY A 87 -23.67 17.32 -13.18
C GLY A 87 -22.83 16.17 -13.69
N SER A 88 -22.70 16.00 -15.01
CA SER A 88 -21.85 14.95 -15.61
C SER A 88 -20.36 15.11 -15.27
N LEU A 89 -19.86 16.33 -15.17
CA LEU A 89 -18.48 16.60 -14.77
C LEU A 89 -18.24 16.19 -13.30
N VAL A 90 -19.22 16.49 -12.43
CA VAL A 90 -19.16 16.09 -11.02
C VAL A 90 -19.18 14.59 -10.86
N TYR A 91 -20.07 13.89 -11.59
CA TYR A 91 -20.09 12.42 -11.54
C TYR A 91 -18.80 11.81 -12.04
N LEU A 92 -18.19 12.37 -13.10
CA LEU A 92 -16.90 11.91 -13.60
C LEU A 92 -15.80 12.12 -12.55
N GLY A 93 -15.71 13.31 -11.95
CA GLY A 93 -14.75 13.61 -10.88
C GLY A 93 -14.92 12.70 -9.67
N LEU A 94 -16.17 12.49 -9.23
CA LEU A 94 -16.50 11.57 -8.14
C LEU A 94 -16.10 10.12 -8.47
N PHE A 95 -16.42 9.66 -9.67
CA PHE A 95 -16.07 8.32 -10.14
C PHE A 95 -14.55 8.11 -10.09
N VAL A 96 -13.77 9.04 -10.66
CA VAL A 96 -12.30 8.94 -10.68
C VAL A 96 -11.74 8.95 -9.25
N ALA A 97 -12.26 9.80 -8.36
CA ALA A 97 -11.81 9.85 -6.97
C ALA A 97 -12.09 8.54 -6.22
N VAL A 98 -13.31 8.01 -6.31
CA VAL A 98 -13.68 6.74 -5.67
C VAL A 98 -12.88 5.58 -6.26
N PHE A 99 -12.77 5.52 -7.58
CA PHE A 99 -11.98 4.50 -8.28
C PHE A 99 -10.52 4.51 -7.84
N SER A 100 -9.90 5.70 -7.68
CA SER A 100 -8.52 5.83 -7.21
C SER A 100 -8.34 5.26 -5.81
N VAL A 101 -9.26 5.54 -4.88
CA VAL A 101 -9.21 5.00 -3.51
C VAL A 101 -9.36 3.49 -3.51
N VAL A 102 -10.38 2.96 -4.20
CA VAL A 102 -10.64 1.53 -4.24
C VAL A 102 -9.46 0.77 -4.85
N THR A 103 -8.91 1.28 -5.97
CA THR A 103 -7.76 0.67 -6.64
C THR A 103 -6.53 0.71 -5.73
N TYR A 104 -6.27 1.83 -5.05
CA TYR A 104 -5.15 1.95 -4.12
C TYR A 104 -5.23 0.92 -2.99
N VAL A 105 -6.39 0.80 -2.34
CA VAL A 105 -6.62 -0.19 -1.27
C VAL A 105 -6.47 -1.62 -1.81
N ALA A 106 -7.04 -1.90 -2.98
CA ALA A 106 -6.93 -3.22 -3.60
C ALA A 106 -5.47 -3.61 -3.92
N VAL A 107 -4.69 -2.68 -4.46
CA VAL A 107 -3.26 -2.89 -4.75
C VAL A 107 -2.49 -3.13 -3.46
N TRP A 108 -2.75 -2.32 -2.41
CA TRP A 108 -2.10 -2.46 -1.11
C TRP A 108 -2.38 -3.82 -0.46
N GLU A 109 -3.65 -4.22 -0.37
CA GLU A 109 -4.01 -5.51 0.24
C GLU A 109 -3.51 -6.70 -0.59
N THR A 110 -3.52 -6.59 -1.91
CA THR A 110 -2.95 -7.60 -2.80
C THR A 110 -1.44 -7.74 -2.58
N TYR A 111 -0.72 -6.62 -2.52
CA TYR A 111 0.71 -6.61 -2.25
C TYR A 111 1.03 -7.27 -0.89
N LYS A 112 0.34 -6.85 0.17
CA LYS A 112 0.46 -7.42 1.51
C LYS A 112 0.22 -8.93 1.52
N TYR A 113 -0.81 -9.39 0.81
CA TYR A 113 -1.11 -10.82 0.67
C TYR A 113 0.07 -11.59 0.03
N TYR A 114 0.65 -11.06 -1.05
CA TYR A 114 1.79 -11.70 -1.71
C TYR A 114 3.03 -11.75 -0.80
N ILE A 115 3.33 -10.67 -0.10
CA ILE A 115 4.46 -10.62 0.84
C ILE A 115 4.29 -11.65 1.96
N ILE A 116 3.12 -11.73 2.56
CA ILE A 116 2.84 -12.72 3.62
C ILE A 116 2.96 -14.14 3.07
N ARG A 117 2.41 -14.38 1.88
CA ARG A 117 2.49 -15.70 1.22
C ARG A 117 3.92 -16.12 0.89
N GLU A 118 4.80 -15.18 0.58
CA GLU A 118 6.24 -15.42 0.37
C GLU A 118 6.97 -15.67 1.71
N ALA A 119 6.58 -14.96 2.77
CA ALA A 119 7.21 -15.07 4.09
C ALA A 119 6.95 -16.41 4.78
N ILE A 120 5.75 -17.01 4.64
CA ILE A 120 5.34 -18.22 5.33
C ILE A 120 6.28 -19.41 5.05
N PRO A 121 6.57 -19.81 3.79
CA PRO A 121 7.46 -20.93 3.53
C PRO A 121 8.88 -20.68 4.00
N TYR A 122 9.36 -19.42 3.92
CA TYR A 122 10.67 -19.05 4.43
C TYR A 122 10.73 -19.22 5.97
N ALA A 123 9.72 -18.73 6.69
CA ALA A 123 9.63 -18.88 8.15
C ALA A 123 9.59 -20.35 8.57
N LYS A 124 8.77 -21.17 7.90
CA LYS A 124 8.69 -22.61 8.17
C LYS A 124 10.03 -23.30 7.94
N SER A 125 10.65 -23.08 6.78
CA SER A 125 11.96 -23.62 6.44
C SER A 125 13.06 -23.19 7.42
N TYR A 126 12.97 -21.95 7.95
CA TYR A 126 13.92 -21.49 8.96
C TYR A 126 13.73 -22.24 10.29
N VAL A 127 12.50 -22.36 10.80
CA VAL A 127 12.24 -23.07 12.07
C VAL A 127 12.57 -24.56 11.94
N GLU A 128 12.22 -25.21 10.82
CA GLU A 128 12.64 -26.58 10.51
C GLU A 128 14.17 -26.73 10.50
N PHE A 129 14.87 -25.76 9.94
CA PHE A 129 16.33 -25.76 9.97
C PHE A 129 16.87 -25.61 11.39
N VAL A 130 16.28 -24.72 12.22
CA VAL A 130 16.68 -24.57 13.64
C VAL A 130 16.45 -25.82 14.45
N THR A 131 15.39 -26.59 14.18
CA THR A 131 15.13 -27.86 14.89
C THR A 131 16.14 -28.96 14.55
N ASN A 132 16.70 -28.94 13.34
CA ASN A 132 17.55 -30.03 12.84
C ASN A 132 19.06 -29.68 12.88
N GLU A 133 19.41 -28.40 13.00
CA GLU A 133 20.80 -27.94 13.00
C GLU A 133 21.28 -27.64 14.40
N TYR A 134 22.50 -28.10 14.72
CA TYR A 134 23.13 -27.84 16.00
C TYR A 134 24.14 -26.69 15.95
N ASP A 135 24.54 -26.26 14.75
CA ASP A 135 25.51 -25.21 14.57
C ASP A 135 24.83 -23.84 14.58
N LEU A 136 25.06 -23.08 15.66
CA LEU A 136 24.52 -21.74 15.83
C LEU A 136 24.95 -20.76 14.75
N ILE A 137 26.14 -20.95 14.17
CA ILE A 137 26.65 -20.11 13.10
C ILE A 137 25.86 -20.38 11.81
N ALA A 138 25.58 -21.65 11.52
CA ALA A 138 24.74 -22.04 10.38
C ALA A 138 23.32 -21.48 10.52
N ILE A 139 22.73 -21.55 11.72
CA ILE A 139 21.42 -20.98 12.04
C ILE A 139 21.42 -19.46 11.81
N GLN A 140 22.43 -18.74 12.33
CA GLN A 140 22.55 -17.29 12.14
C GLN A 140 22.71 -16.92 10.65
N GLN A 141 23.54 -17.66 9.91
CA GLN A 141 23.71 -17.46 8.48
C GLN A 141 22.41 -17.73 7.70
N ARG A 142 21.67 -18.75 8.07
CA ARG A 142 20.39 -19.09 7.46
C ARG A 142 19.33 -17.99 7.65
N GLY A 143 19.36 -17.31 8.80
CA GLY A 143 18.49 -16.17 9.11
C GLY A 143 18.79 -14.90 8.29
N ARG A 144 19.91 -14.86 7.54
CA ARG A 144 20.29 -13.71 6.69
C ARG A 144 19.87 -13.91 5.23
N PRO A 145 19.69 -12.81 4.47
CA PRO A 145 19.52 -12.90 3.03
C PRO A 145 20.72 -13.61 2.38
N TYR A 146 20.47 -14.34 1.27
CA TYR A 146 21.52 -15.19 0.64
C TYR A 146 22.81 -14.44 0.28
N TRP A 147 22.71 -13.18 -0.14
CA TRP A 147 23.88 -12.35 -0.48
C TRP A 147 24.67 -11.83 0.73
N ALA A 148 24.07 -11.86 1.92
CA ALA A 148 24.74 -11.46 3.16
C ALA A 148 25.38 -12.66 3.89
N ARG A 149 25.24 -13.88 3.34
CA ARG A 149 25.83 -15.09 3.88
C ARG A 149 27.30 -15.16 3.49
N SER A 150 28.16 -15.48 4.46
CA SER A 150 29.59 -15.72 4.20
C SER A 150 29.80 -17.09 3.60
N ASN A 151 30.71 -17.21 2.65
CA ASN A 151 31.10 -18.51 2.06
C ASN A 151 32.62 -18.63 2.04
N PRO A 152 33.27 -19.47 2.85
CA PRO A 152 32.66 -20.41 3.81
C PRO A 152 32.11 -19.69 5.06
N PRO A 153 31.07 -20.25 5.69
CA PRO A 153 30.36 -19.57 6.77
C PRO A 153 31.20 -19.35 8.04
N TYR A 154 32.22 -20.13 8.26
CA TYR A 154 32.99 -20.15 9.48
C TYR A 154 34.11 -19.11 9.55
N THR A 155 34.81 -18.82 8.43
CA THR A 155 36.02 -18.02 8.45
C THR A 155 35.75 -16.55 8.70
N ALA A 156 34.77 -15.94 8.05
CA ALA A 156 34.51 -14.50 8.15
C ALA A 156 33.94 -14.06 9.50
N LEU A 157 33.21 -14.94 10.21
CA LEU A 157 32.68 -14.64 11.55
C LEU A 157 33.73 -14.82 12.62
N TRP A 158 34.57 -15.86 12.55
CA TRP A 158 35.67 -16.06 13.43
C TRP A 158 36.78 -15.01 13.24
N GLU A 159 37.08 -14.62 12.00
CA GLU A 159 38.00 -13.55 11.70
C GLU A 159 37.50 -12.18 12.19
N LYS A 160 36.22 -11.87 12.03
CA LYS A 160 35.63 -10.68 12.63
C LYS A 160 35.55 -10.72 14.15
N ALA A 161 35.22 -11.87 14.74
CA ALA A 161 35.19 -12.03 16.19
C ALA A 161 36.58 -12.01 16.80
N ALA A 162 37.58 -12.52 16.09
CA ALA A 162 38.98 -12.48 16.50
C ALA A 162 39.64 -11.10 16.25
N ALA A 163 39.25 -10.39 15.18
CA ALA A 163 39.73 -9.06 14.85
C ALA A 163 39.08 -7.93 15.66
N SER A 164 37.89 -8.14 16.24
CA SER A 164 37.33 -7.19 17.18
C SER A 164 37.93 -7.44 18.56
N GLU A 165 38.98 -6.68 18.91
CA GLU A 165 39.52 -6.57 20.28
C GLU A 165 38.47 -6.14 21.32
N MET A 166 37.27 -5.72 20.85
CA MET A 166 36.09 -5.47 21.65
C MET A 166 35.14 -6.66 21.61
N GLY A 167 35.24 -7.63 22.44
CA GLY A 167 34.44 -8.83 22.68
C GLY A 167 32.93 -8.90 22.25
N MET A 168 32.40 -7.89 21.56
CA MET A 168 30.97 -7.77 21.15
C MET A 168 30.50 -8.88 20.21
N GLY A 169 31.37 -9.44 19.36
CA GLY A 169 31.00 -10.51 18.46
C GLY A 169 30.74 -11.84 19.17
N ARG A 170 31.41 -12.08 20.27
CA ARG A 170 31.29 -13.31 21.07
C ARG A 170 30.08 -13.28 22.00
N GLU A 171 29.74 -12.11 22.54
CA GLU A 171 28.55 -11.91 23.36
C GLU A 171 27.26 -12.06 22.56
N SER A 172 27.21 -11.56 21.32
CA SER A 172 26.00 -11.71 20.50
C SER A 172 25.72 -13.16 20.15
N ILE A 173 26.75 -13.95 19.82
CA ILE A 173 26.60 -15.38 19.51
C ILE A 173 26.19 -16.16 20.78
N THR A 174 26.77 -15.83 21.95
CA THR A 174 26.41 -16.50 23.21
C THR A 174 25.02 -16.11 23.70
N THR A 175 24.58 -14.89 23.49
CA THR A 175 23.22 -14.43 23.83
C THR A 175 22.18 -15.11 22.95
N GLU A 176 22.42 -15.21 21.64
CA GLU A 176 21.56 -15.96 20.72
C GLU A 176 21.55 -17.46 21.02
N ALA A 177 22.66 -18.03 21.44
CA ALA A 177 22.75 -19.44 21.86
C ALA A 177 21.95 -19.72 23.14
N ASN A 178 21.81 -18.71 23.99
CA ASN A 178 21.09 -18.81 25.26
C ASN A 178 19.59 -18.54 25.14
N ASP A 179 19.09 -18.22 23.94
CA ASP A 179 17.67 -18.02 23.71
C ASP A 179 16.86 -19.29 24.04
N PRO A 180 15.94 -19.23 25.01
CA PRO A 180 15.17 -20.38 25.44
C PRO A 180 14.33 -20.98 24.31
N CYS A 181 13.82 -20.16 23.38
CA CYS A 181 13.06 -20.64 22.23
C CYS A 181 13.91 -21.53 21.31
N ARG A 182 15.13 -21.08 20.97
CA ARG A 182 16.05 -21.88 20.13
C ARG A 182 16.44 -23.18 20.79
N ARG A 183 16.76 -23.14 22.09
CA ARG A 183 17.09 -24.36 22.87
C ARG A 183 15.95 -25.38 22.84
N THR A 184 14.72 -24.93 23.06
CA THR A 184 13.54 -25.79 23.01
C THR A 184 13.37 -26.40 21.62
N LEU A 185 13.48 -25.60 20.55
CA LEU A 185 13.39 -26.08 19.18
C LEU A 185 14.47 -27.10 18.85
N MET A 186 15.73 -26.84 19.19
CA MET A 186 16.85 -27.76 18.97
C MET A 186 16.70 -29.08 19.76
N ALA A 187 16.06 -29.04 20.93
CA ALA A 187 15.81 -30.24 21.73
C ALA A 187 14.76 -31.19 21.08
N LEU A 188 13.83 -30.64 20.28
CA LEU A 188 12.78 -31.42 19.63
C LEU A 188 13.25 -32.22 18.43
N LYS A 189 14.31 -31.81 17.75
CA LYS A 189 14.87 -32.45 16.55
C LYS A 189 13.77 -32.73 15.50
N ASP A 190 13.91 -33.80 14.75
CA ASP A 190 12.97 -34.27 13.71
C ASP A 190 11.55 -34.60 14.21
N LYS A 191 11.33 -34.55 15.53
CA LYS A 191 10.03 -34.89 16.12
C LYS A 191 9.00 -33.78 16.02
N ALA A 192 9.43 -32.57 15.70
CA ALA A 192 8.56 -31.40 15.62
C ALA A 192 7.89 -31.28 14.24
N SER A 193 6.58 -31.05 14.23
CA SER A 193 5.81 -30.67 13.04
C SER A 193 5.48 -29.19 13.12
N ILE A 194 5.90 -28.42 12.10
CA ILE A 194 5.74 -26.96 12.08
C ILE A 194 4.62 -26.58 11.11
N SER A 195 3.62 -25.89 11.62
CA SER A 195 2.51 -25.37 10.84
C SER A 195 2.33 -23.87 11.01
N PHE A 196 1.84 -23.22 9.97
CA PHE A 196 1.46 -21.80 10.05
C PHE A 196 0.18 -21.68 10.89
N TYR A 197 0.16 -20.73 11.83
CA TYR A 197 -1.01 -20.47 12.66
C TYR A 197 -1.68 -19.15 12.27
N LYS A 198 -1.00 -18.02 12.43
CA LYS A 198 -1.55 -16.70 12.08
C LYS A 198 -0.49 -15.66 11.74
N VAL A 199 -0.91 -14.60 11.08
CA VAL A 199 -0.11 -13.38 10.91
C VAL A 199 -0.33 -12.51 12.14
N GLY A 200 0.75 -12.07 12.77
CA GLY A 200 0.70 -11.14 13.89
C GLY A 200 0.45 -9.72 13.37
N TYR A 201 1.42 -9.18 12.65
CA TYR A 201 1.32 -7.86 12.02
C TYR A 201 2.11 -7.80 10.72
N TYR A 202 1.80 -6.80 9.91
CA TYR A 202 2.53 -6.42 8.71
C TYR A 202 2.64 -4.89 8.69
N TYR A 203 3.84 -4.40 8.44
CA TYR A 203 4.06 -2.99 8.13
C TYR A 203 5.23 -2.83 7.17
N ARG A 204 5.30 -1.67 6.53
CA ARG A 204 6.43 -1.26 5.71
C ARG A 204 7.24 -0.24 6.49
N ASP A 205 8.53 -0.52 6.62
CA ASP A 205 9.47 0.36 7.30
C ASP A 205 9.86 1.58 6.44
N ASN A 206 10.47 2.58 7.06
CA ASN A 206 10.95 3.81 6.40
C ASN A 206 11.91 3.53 5.24
N ASP A 207 12.67 2.43 5.32
CA ASP A 207 13.61 1.98 4.27
C ASP A 207 12.92 1.21 3.14
N ASN A 208 11.59 1.29 3.03
CA ASN A 208 10.77 0.50 2.11
C ASN A 208 10.94 -1.02 2.24
N SER A 209 11.47 -1.50 3.36
CA SER A 209 11.50 -2.92 3.69
C SER A 209 10.16 -3.37 4.28
N ASP A 210 9.70 -4.57 3.87
CA ASP A 210 8.48 -5.14 4.39
C ASP A 210 8.79 -5.96 5.65
N VAL A 211 8.09 -5.68 6.74
CA VAL A 211 8.23 -6.42 8.01
C VAL A 211 6.96 -7.22 8.27
N VAL A 212 7.13 -8.52 8.51
CA VAL A 212 6.05 -9.47 8.75
C VAL A 212 6.30 -10.22 10.06
N SER A 213 5.34 -10.19 10.96
CA SER A 213 5.32 -11.08 12.13
C SER A 213 4.42 -12.28 11.85
N LEU A 214 4.98 -13.47 12.01
CA LEU A 214 4.27 -14.72 11.82
C LEU A 214 4.30 -15.53 13.10
N ARG A 215 3.17 -16.13 13.45
CA ARG A 215 3.07 -17.12 14.51
C ARG A 215 2.97 -18.52 13.91
N LEU A 216 3.89 -19.39 14.30
CA LEU A 216 3.93 -20.78 13.90
C LEU A 216 3.56 -21.67 15.10
N ALA A 217 2.80 -22.73 14.84
CA ALA A 217 2.52 -23.77 15.80
C ALA A 217 3.54 -24.91 15.63
N VAL A 218 4.22 -25.24 16.70
CA VAL A 218 5.18 -26.35 16.79
C VAL A 218 4.52 -27.46 17.58
N THR A 219 4.21 -28.56 16.91
CA THR A 219 3.57 -29.75 17.52
C THR A 219 4.56 -30.89 17.61
N TYR A 220 4.67 -31.48 18.77
CA TYR A 220 5.61 -32.57 19.05
C TYR A 220 4.96 -33.66 19.91
N PRO A 221 5.47 -34.87 19.91
CA PRO A 221 5.01 -35.94 20.82
C PRO A 221 5.49 -35.64 22.24
N GLY A 222 4.56 -35.33 23.14
CA GLY A 222 4.80 -35.22 24.58
C GLY A 222 4.45 -36.48 25.36
N ASP A 223 4.54 -36.42 26.68
CA ASP A 223 4.32 -37.57 27.56
C ASP A 223 2.85 -38.04 27.57
N GLU A 224 1.90 -37.14 27.44
CA GLU A 224 0.45 -37.39 27.45
C GLU A 224 -0.18 -37.40 26.05
N GLY A 225 0.62 -37.26 24.98
CA GLY A 225 0.14 -37.21 23.60
C GLY A 225 0.84 -36.15 22.76
N LYS A 226 0.10 -35.54 21.84
CA LYS A 226 0.64 -34.44 21.03
C LYS A 226 0.50 -33.11 21.78
N GLU A 227 1.60 -32.45 22.01
CA GLU A 227 1.68 -31.11 22.61
C GLU A 227 2.00 -30.08 21.55
N THR A 228 1.53 -28.84 21.76
CA THR A 228 1.74 -27.73 20.83
C THR A 228 2.12 -26.47 21.60
N PHE A 229 3.12 -25.78 21.14
CA PHE A 229 3.42 -24.42 21.56
C PHE A 229 3.56 -23.50 20.34
N PHE A 230 3.53 -22.21 20.57
CA PHE A 230 3.67 -21.22 19.52
C PHE A 230 5.02 -20.54 19.54
N VAL A 231 5.48 -20.17 18.35
CA VAL A 231 6.71 -19.42 18.13
C VAL A 231 6.40 -18.21 17.25
N ASP A 232 6.81 -17.04 17.68
CA ASP A 232 6.66 -15.80 16.94
C ASP A 232 7.97 -15.46 16.22
N LEU A 233 7.88 -15.26 14.90
CA LEU A 233 8.98 -14.82 14.08
C LEU A 233 8.68 -13.43 13.52
N VAL A 234 9.65 -12.54 13.60
CA VAL A 234 9.63 -11.27 12.87
C VAL A 234 10.64 -11.37 11.72
N LEU A 235 10.11 -11.26 10.52
CA LEU A 235 10.86 -11.31 9.28
C LEU A 235 10.89 -9.93 8.63
N GLN A 236 12.02 -9.58 8.03
CA GLN A 236 12.18 -8.37 7.23
C GLN A 236 12.61 -8.75 5.83
N ARG A 237 11.91 -8.20 4.84
CA ARG A 237 12.26 -8.33 3.44
C ARG A 237 13.23 -7.25 3.04
N VAL A 238 14.50 -7.62 2.89
CA VAL A 238 15.56 -6.70 2.49
C VAL A 238 15.66 -6.67 0.97
N ILE A 239 15.71 -5.46 0.40
CA ILE A 239 15.90 -5.25 -1.03
C ILE A 239 17.31 -4.68 -1.24
N ARG A 240 18.12 -5.38 -2.03
CA ARG A 240 19.44 -4.92 -2.45
C ARG A 240 19.40 -4.51 -3.92
N GLU A 241 19.86 -3.30 -4.20
CA GLU A 241 20.08 -2.83 -5.55
C GLU A 241 21.58 -3.03 -5.90
N GLU A 242 21.85 -3.73 -6.96
CA GLU A 242 23.19 -3.88 -7.52
C GLU A 242 23.28 -3.23 -8.91
N ASP A 243 24.28 -2.38 -9.09
CA ASP A 243 24.60 -1.86 -10.43
C ASP A 243 25.28 -2.97 -11.23
N VAL A 244 24.55 -3.54 -12.17
CA VAL A 244 25.10 -4.58 -13.05
C VAL A 244 25.64 -3.92 -14.30
N THR A 245 26.98 -3.77 -14.32
CA THR A 245 27.84 -3.44 -15.48
C THR A 245 27.55 -2.13 -16.26
N ALA A 246 28.37 -1.84 -17.26
CA ALA A 246 28.49 -0.64 -18.09
C ALA A 246 27.18 -0.02 -18.64
N GLU A 247 26.06 -0.70 -18.57
CA GLU A 247 24.75 -0.26 -19.07
C GLU A 247 23.85 0.42 -18.01
N LYS A 248 24.34 0.65 -16.79
CA LYS A 248 23.56 1.26 -15.69
C LYS A 248 22.22 0.56 -15.36
N ILE A 249 22.09 -0.72 -15.64
CA ILE A 249 20.92 -1.51 -15.28
C ILE A 249 21.03 -1.88 -13.81
N LYS A 250 20.09 -1.36 -13.00
CA LYS A 250 19.97 -1.73 -11.58
C LYS A 250 19.19 -3.02 -11.46
N LYS A 251 19.82 -4.08 -10.98
CA LYS A 251 19.11 -5.30 -10.57
C LYS A 251 18.74 -5.22 -9.12
N LYS A 252 17.45 -5.52 -8.83
CA LYS A 252 16.92 -5.59 -7.46
C LYS A 252 16.83 -7.05 -7.04
N TYR A 253 17.47 -7.36 -5.93
CA TYR A 253 17.38 -8.66 -5.29
C TYR A 253 16.58 -8.52 -4.00
N ALA A 254 15.57 -9.35 -3.82
CA ALA A 254 14.82 -9.41 -2.57
C ALA A 254 15.22 -10.66 -1.79
N GLY A 255 15.37 -10.53 -0.48
CA GLY A 255 15.66 -11.65 0.39
C GLY A 255 15.11 -11.42 1.78
N TRP A 256 14.81 -12.50 2.48
CA TRP A 256 14.29 -12.47 3.82
C TRP A 256 15.39 -12.53 4.87
N GLN A 257 15.20 -11.78 5.94
CA GLN A 257 16.03 -11.78 7.14
C GLN A 257 15.15 -12.04 8.35
N ILE A 258 15.66 -12.82 9.29
CA ILE A 258 15.02 -13.03 10.59
C ILE A 258 15.52 -11.95 11.54
N ASN A 259 14.61 -11.11 12.03
CA ASN A 259 14.95 -10.07 13.01
C ASN A 259 14.81 -10.57 14.44
N SER A 260 13.78 -11.39 14.70
CA SER A 260 13.61 -12.02 16.02
C SER A 260 12.88 -13.35 15.92
N LEU A 261 13.18 -14.21 16.87
CA LEU A 261 12.52 -15.48 17.14
C LEU A 261 12.18 -15.49 18.61
N THR A 262 10.92 -15.55 18.98
CA THR A 262 10.44 -15.51 20.35
C THR A 262 9.49 -16.64 20.67
N GLY A 263 9.56 -17.16 21.89
CA GLY A 263 8.76 -18.28 22.38
C GLY A 263 9.57 -19.12 23.39
N PRO A 264 9.07 -20.30 23.76
CA PRO A 264 7.77 -20.86 23.46
C PRO A 264 6.62 -20.12 24.16
N VAL A 265 5.49 -19.93 23.45
CA VAL A 265 4.25 -19.40 24.01
C VAL A 265 3.26 -20.53 24.14
N LEU A 266 2.80 -20.80 25.35
CA LEU A 266 1.85 -21.88 25.60
C LEU A 266 0.42 -21.46 25.20
N PRO A 267 -0.43 -22.39 24.75
CA PRO A 267 -1.80 -22.08 24.33
C PRO A 267 -2.63 -21.38 25.39
N ALA A 268 -2.46 -21.75 26.67
CA ALA A 268 -3.19 -21.17 27.80
C ALA A 268 -2.80 -19.70 28.09
N GLU A 269 -1.58 -19.28 27.76
CA GLU A 269 -1.11 -17.89 27.91
C GLU A 269 -1.67 -16.96 26.82
N PHE A 270 -2.13 -17.56 25.73
CA PHE A 270 -2.64 -16.83 24.57
C PHE A 270 -4.06 -16.26 24.80
N ASP A 271 -4.93 -17.02 25.46
CA ASP A 271 -6.34 -16.61 25.68
C ASP A 271 -6.48 -15.44 26.67
N GLY A 272 -5.47 -15.16 27.47
CA GLY A 272 -5.50 -14.14 28.52
C GLY A 272 -5.12 -12.71 28.07
N LYS A 273 -4.38 -12.54 26.98
CA LYS A 273 -3.80 -11.25 26.59
C LYS A 273 -4.49 -10.52 25.42
N GLU A 274 -5.42 -11.16 24.74
CA GLU A 274 -6.15 -10.52 23.62
C GLU A 274 -7.39 -9.73 24.06
N LYS A 275 -7.65 -9.61 25.38
CA LYS A 275 -8.85 -8.91 25.92
C LYS A 275 -8.55 -7.53 26.52
N THR A 276 -7.37 -6.97 26.29
CA THR A 276 -7.02 -5.58 26.59
C THR A 276 -6.65 -4.84 25.31
#